data_778bb7ac653e476ebf21e2ffa450fc44
#
_entry.id   778bb7ac653e476ebf21e2ffa450fc44
#
_cell.length_a   1.000
_cell.length_b   1.000
_cell.length_c   1.000
_cell.angle_alpha   90.00
_cell.angle_beta   90.00
_cell.angle_gamma   90.00
#
_symmetry.space_group_name_H-M   'P 1'
#
loop_
_entity.id
_entity.type
_entity.pdbx_description
1 polymer ?
#
loop_
_entity_poly.entity_id
_entity_poly.type
_entity_poly.pdbx_seq_one_letter_code
_entity_poly.pdbx_strand_id
1 'polypeptide(L)'
;MNKDLLRKLYRTNAVSNIINLLGRPWRGCGAILVYHRVLPDRLIEQDLGVGLAVTESNFDKQIKFLKEKYDLVSIDNFIEKLNDKNKKKFFLTITFDDGYKDNLNFALPILEKY
;
A
#
# COMPACT_ATOMS: atom_id res chain seq x y z
N MET A 1 19.00 -19.06 -12.65
CA MET A 1 19.28 -17.68 -12.16
C MET A 1 18.98 -17.63 -10.67
N ASN A 2 19.95 -17.26 -9.84
CA ASN A 2 19.87 -17.36 -8.38
C ASN A 2 18.89 -16.31 -7.83
N LYS A 3 17.83 -16.73 -7.10
CA LYS A 3 16.79 -15.86 -6.53
C LYS A 3 17.36 -14.81 -5.55
N ASP A 4 18.48 -15.12 -4.88
CA ASP A 4 19.14 -14.20 -3.97
C ASP A 4 19.89 -13.08 -4.70
N LEU A 5 20.42 -13.37 -5.87
CA LEU A 5 21.05 -12.37 -6.74
C LEU A 5 20.02 -11.36 -7.25
N LEU A 6 18.85 -11.84 -7.67
CA LEU A 6 17.73 -10.99 -8.07
C LEU A 6 17.24 -10.09 -6.92
N ARG A 7 17.06 -10.65 -5.71
CA ARG A 7 16.69 -9.87 -4.52
C ARG A 7 17.73 -8.79 -4.19
N LYS A 8 19.01 -9.10 -4.36
CA LYS A 8 20.10 -8.15 -4.10
C LYS A 8 20.15 -7.04 -5.16
N LEU A 9 19.89 -7.37 -6.42
CA LEU A 9 19.79 -6.39 -7.52
C LEU A 9 18.60 -5.44 -7.35
N TYR A 10 17.43 -5.93 -6.92
CA TYR A 10 16.26 -5.08 -6.63
C TYR A 10 16.45 -4.15 -5.43
N ARG A 11 17.41 -4.41 -4.54
CA ARG A 11 17.72 -3.58 -3.38
C ARG A 11 18.68 -2.42 -3.68
N THR A 12 19.28 -2.36 -4.86
CA THR A 12 20.16 -1.24 -5.20
C THR A 12 19.33 -0.06 -5.72
N ASN A 13 19.49 1.10 -5.11
CA ASN A 13 18.79 2.33 -5.48
C ASN A 13 18.92 2.68 -6.98
N ALA A 14 20.05 2.30 -7.61
CA ALA A 14 20.29 2.52 -9.03
C ALA A 14 19.34 1.71 -9.93
N VAL A 15 19.16 0.41 -9.65
CA VAL A 15 18.24 -0.46 -10.42
C VAL A 15 16.79 -0.03 -10.21
N SER A 16 16.43 0.30 -8.98
CA SER A 16 15.11 0.85 -8.66
C SER A 16 14.83 2.15 -9.42
N ASN A 17 15.81 3.05 -9.50
CA ASN A 17 15.67 4.30 -10.23
C ASN A 17 15.54 4.11 -11.74
N ILE A 18 16.29 3.16 -12.33
CA ILE A 18 16.20 2.83 -13.76
C ILE A 18 14.84 2.20 -14.09
N ILE A 19 14.37 1.23 -13.29
CA ILE A 19 13.05 0.62 -13.46
C ILE A 19 11.95 1.69 -13.29
N ASN A 20 12.13 2.60 -12.35
CA ASN A 20 11.22 3.71 -12.13
C ASN A 20 11.17 4.69 -13.30
N LEU A 21 12.31 4.97 -13.92
CA LEU A 21 12.40 5.88 -15.06
C LEU A 21 11.81 5.23 -16.34
N LEU A 22 12.20 4.00 -16.63
CA LEU A 22 11.74 3.26 -17.82
C LEU A 22 10.27 2.84 -17.72
N GLY A 23 9.76 2.61 -16.51
CA GLY A 23 8.36 2.27 -16.26
C GLY A 23 7.39 3.46 -16.27
N ARG A 24 7.88 4.72 -16.33
CA ARG A 24 7.02 5.92 -16.29
C ARG A 24 5.89 5.93 -17.33
N PRO A 25 6.12 5.58 -18.61
CA PRO A 25 5.06 5.58 -19.61
C PRO A 25 3.96 4.52 -19.35
N TRP A 26 4.30 3.46 -18.62
CA TRP A 26 3.43 2.32 -18.32
C TRP A 26 2.75 2.43 -16.95
N ARG A 27 3.08 3.46 -16.17
CA ARG A 27 2.42 3.72 -14.90
C ARG A 27 1.07 4.35 -15.14
N GLY A 28 0.03 3.72 -14.59
CA GLY A 28 -1.27 4.33 -14.47
C GLY A 28 -1.20 5.62 -13.63
N CYS A 29 -2.31 6.27 -13.51
CA CYS A 29 -2.45 7.50 -12.72
C CYS A 29 -2.77 7.23 -11.25
N GLY A 30 -3.12 6.00 -10.89
CA GLY A 30 -3.47 5.60 -9.53
C GLY A 30 -3.45 4.08 -9.36
N ALA A 31 -3.60 3.63 -8.11
CA ALA A 31 -3.70 2.22 -7.76
C ALA A 31 -4.63 2.01 -6.56
N ILE A 32 -5.18 0.81 -6.46
CA ILE A 32 -5.92 0.33 -5.31
C ILE A 32 -5.01 -0.60 -4.52
N LEU A 33 -4.80 -0.29 -3.25
CA LEU A 33 -4.08 -1.14 -2.30
C LEU A 33 -5.09 -1.96 -1.51
N VAL A 34 -4.98 -3.27 -1.58
CA VAL A 34 -5.86 -4.20 -0.90
C VAL A 34 -5.18 -4.75 0.33
N TYR A 35 -5.81 -4.58 1.48
CA TYR A 35 -5.46 -5.24 2.73
C TYR A 35 -6.52 -6.27 3.10
N HIS A 36 -6.17 -7.24 3.91
CA HIS A 36 -7.13 -8.20 4.47
C HIS A 36 -7.26 -8.00 5.97
N ARG A 37 -6.16 -8.08 6.71
CA ARG A 37 -6.15 -8.00 8.17
C ARG A 37 -5.10 -7.05 8.69
N VAL A 38 -5.45 -6.29 9.74
CA VAL A 38 -4.49 -5.55 10.56
C VAL A 38 -4.60 -6.06 11.98
N LEU A 39 -3.50 -6.60 12.52
CA LEU A 39 -3.46 -7.23 13.82
C LEU A 39 -2.49 -6.51 14.76
N PRO A 40 -2.78 -6.46 16.07
CA PRO A 40 -1.79 -6.06 17.06
C PRO A 40 -0.49 -6.85 16.89
N ASP A 41 0.66 -6.20 17.07
CA ASP A 41 1.97 -6.83 16.89
C ASP A 41 2.13 -8.15 17.66
N ARG A 42 1.54 -8.24 18.84
CA ARG A 42 1.54 -9.46 19.69
C ARG A 42 0.73 -10.64 19.12
N LEU A 43 -0.18 -10.39 18.21
CA LEU A 43 -1.09 -11.40 17.66
C LEU A 43 -0.71 -11.88 16.26
N ILE A 44 0.31 -11.29 15.65
CA ILE A 44 0.69 -11.61 14.28
C ILE A 44 1.11 -13.08 14.10
N GLU A 45 1.72 -13.68 15.12
CA GLU A 45 2.12 -15.09 15.10
C GLU A 45 0.92 -16.05 15.19
N GLN A 46 -0.24 -15.56 15.61
CA GLN A 46 -1.48 -16.32 15.69
C GLN A 46 -2.27 -16.26 14.36
N ASP A 47 -1.80 -15.45 13.40
CA ASP A 47 -2.36 -15.45 12.06
C ASP A 47 -2.00 -16.79 11.39
N LEU A 48 -2.97 -17.70 11.38
CA LEU A 48 -2.83 -19.11 10.97
C LEU A 48 -2.49 -19.25 9.47
N GLY A 49 -1.46 -18.56 9.03
CA GLY A 49 -0.65 -19.07 7.95
C GLY A 49 -0.96 -18.67 6.54
N VAL A 50 -1.72 -17.60 6.30
CA VAL A 50 -1.94 -17.14 4.90
C VAL A 50 -1.09 -15.92 4.53
N GLY A 51 -0.38 -15.31 5.50
CA GLY A 51 0.47 -14.14 5.23
C GLY A 51 -0.30 -12.91 4.74
N LEU A 52 -1.59 -12.84 5.03
CA LEU A 52 -2.49 -11.76 4.63
C LEU A 52 -2.63 -10.68 5.70
N ALA A 53 -2.05 -10.90 6.89
CA ALA A 53 -2.08 -9.92 7.96
C ALA A 53 -0.85 -9.02 7.95
N VAL A 54 -1.05 -7.77 8.31
CA VAL A 54 0.00 -6.80 8.62
C VAL A 54 -0.12 -6.40 10.08
N THR A 55 1.01 -6.13 10.74
CA THR A 55 0.98 -5.63 12.11
C THR A 55 0.48 -4.18 12.16
N GLU A 56 -0.17 -3.82 13.27
CA GLU A 56 -0.64 -2.45 13.52
C GLU A 56 0.50 -1.43 13.37
N SER A 57 1.67 -1.72 13.93
CA SER A 57 2.85 -0.84 13.82
C SER A 57 3.38 -0.71 12.39
N ASN A 58 3.35 -1.77 11.59
CA ASN A 58 3.76 -1.71 10.19
C ASN A 58 2.71 -1.00 9.34
N PHE A 59 1.43 -1.22 9.61
CA PHE A 59 0.35 -0.54 8.92
C PHE A 59 0.44 0.97 9.15
N ASP A 60 0.64 1.43 10.39
CA ASP A 60 0.83 2.86 10.71
C ASP A 60 2.00 3.48 9.90
N LYS A 61 3.14 2.79 9.86
CA LYS A 61 4.30 3.24 9.06
C LYS A 61 4.00 3.29 7.56
N GLN A 62 3.28 2.30 7.05
CA GLN A 62 2.90 2.26 5.64
C GLN A 62 1.95 3.40 5.29
N ILE A 63 0.90 3.63 6.08
CA ILE A 63 -0.07 4.72 5.84
C ILE A 63 0.62 6.07 5.89
N LYS A 64 1.46 6.30 6.90
CA LYS A 64 2.25 7.54 6.99
C LYS A 64 3.08 7.77 5.73
N PHE A 65 3.84 6.78 5.29
CA PHE A 65 4.65 6.86 4.07
C PHE A 65 3.80 7.15 2.82
N LEU A 66 2.67 6.45 2.69
CA LEU A 66 1.77 6.62 1.55
C LEU A 66 1.18 8.03 1.53
N LYS A 67 0.77 8.57 2.68
CA LYS A 67 0.24 9.93 2.82
C LYS A 67 1.26 11.00 2.43
N GLU A 68 2.53 10.79 2.76
CA GLU A 68 3.61 11.72 2.42
C GLU A 68 3.95 11.72 0.92
N LYS A 69 3.83 10.58 0.24
CA LYS A 69 4.30 10.39 -1.14
C LYS A 69 3.22 10.46 -2.19
N TYR A 70 2.00 10.11 -1.84
CA TYR A 70 0.89 9.95 -2.78
C TYR A 70 -0.33 10.75 -2.32
N ASP A 71 -1.29 10.88 -3.22
CA ASP A 71 -2.60 11.45 -2.90
C ASP A 71 -3.54 10.31 -2.49
N LEU A 72 -3.78 10.16 -1.19
CA LEU A 72 -4.71 9.17 -0.67
C LEU A 72 -6.13 9.68 -0.80
N VAL A 73 -6.98 8.91 -1.46
CA VAL A 73 -8.36 9.27 -1.76
C VAL A 73 -9.33 8.16 -1.36
N SER A 74 -10.58 8.52 -1.07
CA SER A 74 -11.66 7.55 -0.89
C SER A 74 -11.95 6.82 -2.19
N ILE A 75 -12.61 5.66 -2.12
CA ILE A 75 -13.02 4.92 -3.31
C ILE A 75 -13.95 5.72 -4.21
N ASP A 76 -14.81 6.55 -3.62
CA ASP A 76 -15.71 7.42 -4.38
C ASP A 76 -14.93 8.45 -5.20
N ASN A 77 -13.98 9.13 -4.56
CA ASN A 77 -13.11 10.10 -5.22
C ASN A 77 -12.13 9.49 -6.21
N PHE A 78 -11.82 8.18 -6.08
CA PHE A 78 -10.94 7.47 -7.00
C PHE A 78 -11.47 7.48 -8.43
N ILE A 79 -12.76 7.23 -8.61
CA ILE A 79 -13.42 7.25 -9.92
C ILE A 79 -13.39 8.66 -10.53
N GLU A 80 -13.69 9.68 -9.73
CA GLU A 80 -13.62 11.08 -10.18
C GLU A 80 -12.20 11.44 -10.63
N LYS A 81 -11.20 11.06 -9.86
CA LYS A 81 -9.79 11.31 -10.20
C LYS A 81 -9.29 10.54 -11.42
N LEU A 82 -9.85 9.40 -11.74
CA LEU A 82 -9.54 8.70 -12.99
C LEU A 82 -9.88 9.58 -14.21
N ASN A 83 -10.94 10.34 -14.14
CA ASN A 83 -11.45 11.19 -15.22
C ASN A 83 -10.79 12.58 -15.26
N ASP A 84 -10.09 12.98 -14.21
CA ASP A 84 -9.41 14.27 -14.16
C ASP A 84 -8.18 14.27 -15.09
N LYS A 85 -8.19 15.19 -16.07
CA LYS A 85 -7.09 15.37 -17.03
C LYS A 85 -5.88 16.11 -16.43
N ASN A 86 -6.04 16.78 -15.29
CA ASN A 86 -5.03 17.62 -14.65
C ASN A 86 -4.32 16.96 -13.47
N LYS A 87 -4.26 15.63 -13.45
CA LYS A 87 -3.62 14.85 -12.38
C LYS A 87 -2.15 15.23 -12.21
N LYS A 88 -1.80 15.76 -11.04
CA LYS A 88 -0.43 16.16 -10.72
C LYS A 88 0.34 15.09 -9.93
N LYS A 89 -0.37 14.27 -9.14
CA LYS A 89 0.22 13.22 -8.30
C LYS A 89 -0.42 11.88 -8.61
N PHE A 90 0.35 10.82 -8.42
CA PHE A 90 -0.18 9.47 -8.39
C PHE A 90 -1.10 9.33 -7.17
N PHE A 91 -2.30 8.84 -7.36
CA PHE A 91 -3.28 8.69 -6.29
C PHE A 91 -3.50 7.23 -5.92
N LEU A 92 -3.84 7.00 -4.66
CA LEU A 92 -4.05 5.68 -4.10
C LEU A 92 -5.37 5.65 -3.33
N THR A 93 -6.06 4.53 -3.40
CA THR A 93 -7.11 4.20 -2.46
C THR A 93 -6.78 2.91 -1.73
N ILE A 94 -7.30 2.75 -0.52
CA ILE A 94 -7.09 1.60 0.33
C ILE A 94 -8.42 0.88 0.50
N THR A 95 -8.42 -0.42 0.29
CA THR A 95 -9.58 -1.28 0.49
C THR A 95 -9.21 -2.44 1.40
N PHE A 96 -10.22 -3.03 2.04
CA PHE A 96 -10.09 -4.20 2.91
C PHE A 96 -11.04 -5.28 2.43
N ASP A 97 -10.48 -6.46 2.20
CA ASP A 97 -11.27 -7.63 1.83
C ASP A 97 -11.73 -8.41 3.07
N ASP A 98 -12.66 -9.33 2.87
CA ASP A 98 -13.18 -10.32 3.83
C ASP A 98 -13.96 -9.74 5.04
N GLY A 99 -14.05 -8.44 5.22
CA GLY A 99 -14.86 -7.80 6.27
C GLY A 99 -14.45 -8.16 7.71
N TYR A 100 -13.17 -8.39 7.97
CA TYR A 100 -12.69 -8.72 9.31
C TYR A 100 -12.89 -7.56 10.30
N LYS A 101 -13.37 -7.90 11.49
CA LYS A 101 -13.60 -6.93 12.57
C LYS A 101 -12.31 -6.22 13.03
N ASP A 102 -11.15 -6.85 12.84
CA ASP A 102 -9.86 -6.25 13.18
C ASP A 102 -9.56 -4.99 12.35
N ASN A 103 -10.08 -4.90 11.13
CA ASN A 103 -9.97 -3.69 10.32
C ASN A 103 -10.68 -2.49 10.97
N LEU A 104 -11.83 -2.71 11.57
CA LEU A 104 -12.53 -1.67 12.33
C LEU A 104 -11.78 -1.31 13.62
N ASN A 105 -11.23 -2.30 14.30
CA ASN A 105 -10.62 -2.10 15.62
C ASN A 105 -9.21 -1.51 15.55
N PHE A 106 -8.42 -1.85 14.53
CA PHE A 106 -6.99 -1.53 14.46
C PHE A 106 -6.60 -0.72 13.23
N ALA A 107 -7.22 -0.96 12.07
CA ALA A 107 -6.90 -0.18 10.88
C ALA A 107 -7.59 1.18 10.88
N LEU A 108 -8.87 1.25 11.24
CA LEU A 108 -9.64 2.50 11.20
C LEU A 108 -9.01 3.61 12.05
N PRO A 109 -8.60 3.40 13.32
CA PRO A 109 -7.98 4.45 14.11
C PRO A 109 -6.69 5.01 13.49
N ILE A 110 -5.94 4.16 12.79
CA ILE A 110 -4.73 4.59 12.06
C ILE A 110 -5.09 5.43 10.84
N LEU A 111 -6.11 5.03 10.10
CA LEU A 111 -6.57 5.80 8.93
C LEU A 111 -7.14 7.17 9.33
N GLU A 112 -7.83 7.26 10.46
CA GLU A 112 -8.37 8.52 10.98
C GLU A 112 -7.28 9.50 11.46
N LYS A 113 -6.10 8.98 11.81
CA LYS A 113 -4.95 9.78 12.25
C LYS A 113 -4.32 10.57 11.09
N TYR A 114 -4.43 10.09 9.85
CA TYR A 114 -3.78 10.65 8.66
C TYR A 114 -4.76 11.21 7.64
#